data_c218aa51714d1deef28b29621f292c93
#
_entry.id   c218aa51714d1deef28b29621f292c93
#
_cell.length_a   1.000
_cell.length_b   1.000
_cell.length_c   1.000
_cell.angle_alpha   90.00
_cell.angle_beta   90.00
_cell.angle_gamma   90.00
#
_symmetry.space_group_name_H-M   'P 1'
#
loop_
_entity.id
_entity.type
_entity.pdbx_description
1 polymer ?
#
loop_
_entity_poly.entity_id
_entity_poly.type
_entity_poly.pdbx_seq_one_letter_code
_entity_poly.pdbx_strand_id
1 'polypeptide(L)'
;MALAKCGDSSFLATHGLRYPMIAGSMAKGISSADMVIAMGQAGMLGFFGAAGLPLESVEQTIIQIQSALPNGPYGVNLIHSPHETDLEQALVDLYIKLDVHLIEASAFLTLSLAVVRYRIHGIHKNSDGIIVTPNRIIAKISREEVAKHFLSPPPEKMLNQLLEQGIITDEQAELARQIPMAEDVSAEADSGGHTDNRPALSLFPTICSLRDRLQQQYNYPVTPRIGLAGGIATPQAAAAAMAMGAAYLVTGTVNQACIESGTSDMVREMLADTRQADVAMAPAADMFEMGVDVQVLKRGTMFSMRAAKLYELYRQNSCLDDIPAGEREKLEKTFFRAPLNDVWSTTRNYFLQRDPRQVERAERDPKHLMALVFRSYLGQATHWANAGDATRKMDFQVWCGPAMGAFNEWTRDTFLHQSNNRRVVCVNLNILFGAAVLTRANTLRRHGIAIGSAELPISPITTDQIKEYLRD
;
A
#
# COMPACT_ATOMS: atom_id res chain seq x y z
N MET A 1 -2.66 -21.00 21.59
CA MET A 1 -2.23 -19.56 21.66
C MET A 1 -3.33 -18.76 20.97
N ALA A 2 -3.93 -17.80 21.66
CA ALA A 2 -4.95 -16.96 21.05
C ALA A 2 -4.34 -16.12 19.92
N LEU A 3 -5.01 -16.02 18.77
CA LEU A 3 -4.53 -15.26 17.61
C LEU A 3 -4.28 -13.77 17.95
N ALA A 4 -5.07 -13.20 18.86
CA ALA A 4 -4.89 -11.85 19.39
C ALA A 4 -3.55 -11.65 20.12
N LYS A 5 -2.84 -12.70 20.50
CA LYS A 5 -1.52 -12.64 21.16
C LYS A 5 -0.34 -12.83 20.18
N CYS A 6 -0.63 -12.89 18.89
CA CYS A 6 0.41 -13.08 17.88
C CYS A 6 1.16 -11.80 17.51
N GLY A 7 0.64 -10.62 17.87
CA GLY A 7 1.26 -9.31 17.65
C GLY A 7 1.35 -8.49 18.92
N ASP A 8 1.55 -7.19 18.77
CA ASP A 8 1.64 -6.26 19.89
C ASP A 8 0.25 -5.91 20.42
N SER A 9 0.01 -6.14 21.72
CA SER A 9 -1.28 -5.87 22.36
C SER A 9 -1.61 -4.38 22.41
N SER A 10 -0.61 -3.49 22.48
CA SER A 10 -0.81 -2.05 22.45
C SER A 10 -1.27 -1.58 21.07
N PHE A 11 -0.80 -2.21 19.98
CA PHE A 11 -1.30 -1.96 18.63
C PHE A 11 -2.78 -2.31 18.52
N LEU A 12 -3.16 -3.49 19.00
CA LEU A 12 -4.56 -3.93 18.99
C LEU A 12 -5.46 -2.97 19.78
N ALA A 13 -5.04 -2.58 20.97
CA ALA A 13 -5.78 -1.65 21.82
C ALA A 13 -5.91 -0.25 21.18
N THR A 14 -4.81 0.27 20.61
CA THR A 14 -4.78 1.59 19.96
C THR A 14 -5.74 1.70 18.79
N HIS A 15 -5.87 0.64 17.99
CA HIS A 15 -6.69 0.62 16.77
C HIS A 15 -8.02 -0.12 16.92
N GLY A 16 -8.37 -0.61 18.13
CA GLY A 16 -9.61 -1.34 18.37
C GLY A 16 -9.69 -2.68 17.62
N LEU A 17 -8.56 -3.37 17.47
CA LEU A 17 -8.44 -4.58 16.66
C LEU A 17 -8.53 -5.86 17.52
N ARG A 18 -9.01 -6.92 16.90
CA ARG A 18 -8.96 -8.29 17.44
C ARG A 18 -7.72 -9.04 16.99
N TYR A 19 -7.24 -8.76 15.78
CA TYR A 19 -6.12 -9.47 15.16
C TYR A 19 -5.09 -8.49 14.58
N PRO A 20 -3.78 -8.77 14.67
CA PRO A 20 -2.71 -7.90 14.20
C PRO A 20 -2.47 -8.05 12.68
N MET A 21 -3.56 -7.97 11.90
CA MET A 21 -3.54 -8.13 10.44
C MET A 21 -4.10 -6.89 9.77
N ILE A 22 -3.39 -6.43 8.76
CA ILE A 22 -3.76 -5.28 7.93
C ILE A 22 -3.86 -5.72 6.47
N ALA A 23 -4.97 -5.39 5.82
CA ALA A 23 -5.04 -5.30 4.37
C ALA A 23 -4.51 -3.92 3.97
N GLY A 24 -3.27 -3.86 3.50
CA GLY A 24 -2.61 -2.63 3.08
C GLY A 24 -3.29 -2.00 1.87
N SER A 25 -3.15 -0.69 1.73
CA SER A 25 -3.74 0.03 0.61
C SER A 25 -3.12 -0.38 -0.73
N MET A 26 -3.97 -0.56 -1.71
CA MET A 26 -3.61 -0.72 -3.12
C MET A 26 -4.40 0.30 -3.92
N ALA A 27 -3.68 1.17 -4.64
CA ALA A 27 -4.20 2.34 -5.33
C ALA A 27 -5.33 2.03 -6.34
N LYS A 28 -6.00 3.07 -6.84
CA LYS A 28 -7.09 3.00 -7.82
C LYS A 28 -8.26 2.13 -7.36
N GLY A 29 -8.55 2.10 -6.07
CA GLY A 29 -9.66 1.35 -5.51
C GLY A 29 -9.48 -0.17 -5.51
N ILE A 30 -8.27 -0.69 -5.78
CA ILE A 30 -8.00 -2.13 -5.67
C ILE A 30 -8.25 -2.61 -4.24
N SER A 31 -7.75 -1.89 -3.21
CA SER A 31 -8.27 -2.04 -1.86
C SER A 31 -9.59 -1.27 -1.79
N SER A 32 -10.69 -1.97 -2.05
CA SER A 32 -12.05 -1.44 -2.19
C SER A 32 -12.73 -1.16 -0.86
N ALA A 33 -13.90 -0.51 -0.89
CA ALA A 33 -14.76 -0.38 0.29
C ALA A 33 -15.14 -1.75 0.87
N ASP A 34 -15.52 -2.70 0.01
CA ASP A 34 -15.94 -4.04 0.45
C ASP A 34 -14.82 -4.77 1.19
N MET A 35 -13.57 -4.66 0.71
CA MET A 35 -12.40 -5.22 1.38
C MET A 35 -12.19 -4.58 2.76
N VAL A 36 -12.23 -3.26 2.85
CA VAL A 36 -12.04 -2.51 4.11
C VAL A 36 -13.14 -2.86 5.10
N ILE A 37 -14.39 -2.88 4.66
CA ILE A 37 -15.56 -3.23 5.49
C ILE A 37 -15.44 -4.66 6.01
N ALA A 38 -15.12 -5.64 5.14
CA ALA A 38 -14.96 -7.03 5.54
C ALA A 38 -13.86 -7.20 6.59
N MET A 39 -12.71 -6.55 6.41
CA MET A 39 -11.60 -6.57 7.37
C MET A 39 -12.02 -5.95 8.71
N GLY A 40 -12.63 -4.77 8.71
CA GLY A 40 -13.09 -4.08 9.92
C GLY A 40 -14.11 -4.90 10.71
N GLN A 41 -15.12 -5.47 10.05
CA GLN A 41 -16.13 -6.34 10.67
C GLN A 41 -15.53 -7.61 11.30
N ALA A 42 -14.40 -8.08 10.76
CA ALA A 42 -13.68 -9.24 11.32
C ALA A 42 -12.72 -8.86 12.47
N GLY A 43 -12.61 -7.59 12.83
CA GLY A 43 -11.67 -7.11 13.85
C GLY A 43 -10.22 -7.04 13.36
N MET A 44 -10.03 -6.83 12.08
CA MET A 44 -8.77 -6.55 11.39
C MET A 44 -8.82 -5.15 10.80
N LEU A 45 -7.70 -4.63 10.29
CA LEU A 45 -7.63 -3.30 9.68
C LEU A 45 -7.56 -3.40 8.16
N GLY A 46 -8.35 -2.59 7.46
CA GLY A 46 -8.26 -2.39 6.03
C GLY A 46 -8.00 -0.92 5.69
N PHE A 47 -7.16 -0.67 4.68
CA PHE A 47 -6.92 0.66 4.16
C PHE A 47 -7.53 0.82 2.76
N PHE A 48 -8.42 1.79 2.59
CA PHE A 48 -8.98 2.11 1.28
C PHE A 48 -7.90 2.69 0.35
N GLY A 49 -7.83 2.17 -0.86
CA GLY A 49 -6.84 2.55 -1.88
C GLY A 49 -7.23 3.80 -2.67
N ALA A 50 -7.26 4.97 -2.03
CA ALA A 50 -7.74 6.22 -2.58
C ALA A 50 -6.85 6.82 -3.69
N ALA A 51 -5.57 6.48 -3.72
CA ALA A 51 -4.62 7.05 -4.68
C ALA A 51 -5.07 6.84 -6.14
N GLY A 52 -5.02 7.90 -6.95
CA GLY A 52 -5.37 7.87 -8.37
C GLY A 52 -6.87 7.84 -8.67
N LEU A 53 -7.73 8.02 -7.66
CA LEU A 53 -9.18 8.20 -7.81
C LEU A 53 -9.56 9.69 -7.79
N PRO A 54 -10.69 10.08 -8.43
CA PRO A 54 -11.26 11.42 -8.28
C PRO A 54 -11.70 11.68 -6.82
N LEU A 55 -11.56 12.93 -6.33
CA LEU A 55 -11.93 13.32 -4.97
C LEU A 55 -13.38 12.96 -4.60
N GLU A 56 -14.32 13.18 -5.52
CA GLU A 56 -15.72 12.82 -5.32
C GLU A 56 -15.91 11.32 -5.06
N SER A 57 -15.22 10.47 -5.83
CA SER A 57 -15.26 9.02 -5.65
C SER A 57 -14.64 8.61 -4.30
N VAL A 58 -13.58 9.30 -3.87
CA VAL A 58 -12.96 9.08 -2.56
C VAL A 58 -13.92 9.46 -1.45
N GLU A 59 -14.58 10.62 -1.53
CA GLU A 59 -15.58 11.08 -0.56
C GLU A 59 -16.74 10.08 -0.41
N GLN A 60 -17.34 9.68 -1.52
CA GLN A 60 -18.44 8.71 -1.52
C GLN A 60 -18.04 7.35 -0.91
N THR A 61 -16.84 6.87 -1.24
CA THR A 61 -16.35 5.60 -0.71
C THR A 61 -16.06 5.67 0.79
N ILE A 62 -15.50 6.78 1.29
CA ILE A 62 -15.29 6.99 2.73
C ILE A 62 -16.62 6.98 3.47
N ILE A 63 -17.64 7.69 2.97
CA ILE A 63 -18.99 7.71 3.56
C ILE A 63 -19.60 6.30 3.59
N GLN A 64 -19.42 5.52 2.52
CA GLN A 64 -19.86 4.11 2.49
C GLN A 64 -19.20 3.28 3.59
N ILE A 65 -17.87 3.39 3.73
CA ILE A 65 -17.10 2.66 4.76
C ILE A 65 -17.56 3.07 6.16
N GLN A 66 -17.68 4.37 6.43
CA GLN A 66 -18.14 4.90 7.73
C GLN A 66 -19.56 4.43 8.08
N SER A 67 -20.45 4.39 7.11
CA SER A 67 -21.82 3.89 7.29
C SER A 67 -21.86 2.41 7.67
N ALA A 68 -20.95 1.60 7.11
CA ALA A 68 -20.87 0.17 7.38
C ALA A 68 -20.05 -0.16 8.65
N LEU A 69 -19.16 0.74 9.05
CA LEU A 69 -18.27 0.63 10.20
C LEU A 69 -18.36 1.86 11.12
N PRO A 70 -19.51 2.18 11.70
CA PRO A 70 -19.71 3.43 12.46
C PRO A 70 -18.77 3.58 13.67
N ASN A 71 -18.30 2.48 14.24
CA ASN A 71 -17.31 2.42 15.32
C ASN A 71 -16.18 1.42 15.02
N GLY A 72 -16.09 0.99 13.79
CA GLY A 72 -15.14 -0.04 13.39
C GLY A 72 -13.80 0.52 12.92
N PRO A 73 -12.75 -0.30 12.93
CA PRO A 73 -11.45 0.11 12.45
C PRO A 73 -11.43 0.18 10.92
N TYR A 74 -11.02 1.30 10.40
CA TYR A 74 -10.68 1.49 8.98
C TYR A 74 -9.64 2.59 8.83
N GLY A 75 -8.96 2.61 7.71
CA GLY A 75 -8.09 3.71 7.33
C GLY A 75 -8.18 4.01 5.84
N VAL A 76 -7.55 5.11 5.44
CA VAL A 76 -7.53 5.57 4.05
C VAL A 76 -6.08 5.83 3.63
N ASN A 77 -5.74 5.54 2.39
CA ASN A 77 -4.41 5.80 1.85
C ASN A 77 -4.18 7.30 1.60
N LEU A 78 -3.01 7.78 2.00
CA LEU A 78 -2.45 9.04 1.53
C LEU A 78 -1.13 8.76 0.82
N ILE A 79 -1.11 8.92 -0.50
CA ILE A 79 0.11 8.77 -1.29
C ILE A 79 0.81 10.13 -1.46
N HIS A 80 2.13 10.14 -1.33
CA HIS A 80 2.91 11.33 -1.63
C HIS A 80 2.95 11.59 -3.14
N SER A 81 2.55 12.79 -3.53
CA SER A 81 2.46 13.23 -4.92
C SER A 81 3.25 14.53 -5.13
N PRO A 82 4.58 14.48 -5.23
CA PRO A 82 5.41 15.69 -5.31
C PRO A 82 5.10 16.58 -6.51
N HIS A 83 4.52 16.02 -7.56
CA HIS A 83 4.10 16.75 -8.76
C HIS A 83 2.64 17.24 -8.71
N GLU A 84 1.85 16.80 -7.75
CA GLU A 84 0.43 17.13 -7.58
C GLU A 84 0.15 17.54 -6.12
N THR A 85 0.92 18.50 -5.59
CA THR A 85 0.83 18.95 -4.19
C THR A 85 -0.55 19.47 -3.82
N ASP A 86 -1.27 20.10 -4.76
CA ASP A 86 -2.62 20.62 -4.54
C ASP A 86 -3.63 19.47 -4.33
N LEU A 87 -3.43 18.33 -5.01
CA LEU A 87 -4.25 17.13 -4.82
C LEU A 87 -4.01 16.48 -3.45
N GLU A 88 -2.75 16.39 -3.01
CA GLU A 88 -2.42 15.87 -1.68
C GLU A 88 -3.05 16.73 -0.58
N GLN A 89 -2.99 18.07 -0.74
CA GLN A 89 -3.63 19.01 0.17
C GLN A 89 -5.15 18.84 0.18
N ALA A 90 -5.79 18.73 -1.00
CA ALA A 90 -7.23 18.53 -1.11
C ALA A 90 -7.70 17.20 -0.49
N LEU A 91 -6.90 16.13 -0.61
CA LEU A 91 -7.17 14.86 0.06
C LEU A 91 -7.11 15.00 1.58
N VAL A 92 -6.11 15.71 2.11
CA VAL A 92 -6.01 15.98 3.56
C VAL A 92 -7.19 16.83 4.04
N ASP A 93 -7.61 17.85 3.29
CA ASP A 93 -8.80 18.64 3.59
C ASP A 93 -10.05 17.77 3.66
N LEU A 94 -10.20 16.86 2.71
CA LEU A 94 -11.31 15.91 2.66
C LEU A 94 -11.27 14.95 3.86
N TYR A 95 -10.11 14.41 4.21
CA TYR A 95 -9.96 13.49 5.34
C TYR A 95 -10.28 14.16 6.67
N ILE A 96 -9.83 15.41 6.87
CA ILE A 96 -10.18 16.20 8.05
C ILE A 96 -11.69 16.49 8.08
N LYS A 97 -12.28 16.91 6.95
CA LYS A 97 -13.73 17.18 6.82
C LYS A 97 -14.59 15.97 7.18
N LEU A 98 -14.15 14.78 6.83
CA LEU A 98 -14.88 13.52 7.03
C LEU A 98 -14.47 12.76 8.30
N ASP A 99 -13.70 13.37 9.20
CA ASP A 99 -13.21 12.73 10.43
C ASP A 99 -12.52 11.38 10.20
N VAL A 100 -11.69 11.31 9.15
CA VAL A 100 -10.83 10.16 8.91
C VAL A 100 -9.65 10.22 9.87
N HIS A 101 -9.66 9.40 10.90
CA HIS A 101 -8.67 9.44 11.99
C HIS A 101 -7.44 8.55 11.77
N LEU A 102 -7.38 7.76 10.69
CA LEU A 102 -6.26 6.90 10.40
C LEU A 102 -5.94 6.89 8.91
N ILE A 103 -4.69 7.22 8.58
CA ILE A 103 -4.17 7.08 7.23
C ILE A 103 -3.00 6.11 7.14
N GLU A 104 -2.86 5.45 5.97
CA GLU A 104 -1.62 4.78 5.56
C GLU A 104 -0.85 5.73 4.64
N ALA A 105 0.26 6.29 5.14
CA ALA A 105 1.14 7.15 4.37
C ALA A 105 2.09 6.30 3.52
N SER A 106 2.07 6.45 2.19
CA SER A 106 2.86 5.63 1.26
C SER A 106 3.57 6.46 0.20
N ALA A 107 4.65 5.93 -0.36
CA ALA A 107 5.50 6.54 -1.37
C ALA A 107 6.13 7.88 -0.96
N PHE A 108 6.18 8.21 0.32
CA PHE A 108 6.87 9.40 0.80
C PHE A 108 8.39 9.23 0.66
N LEU A 109 9.04 10.21 0.06
CA LEU A 109 10.50 10.36 0.06
C LEU A 109 10.93 11.37 1.11
N THR A 110 10.07 12.32 1.42
CA THR A 110 10.19 13.35 2.47
C THR A 110 8.80 13.70 2.97
N LEU A 111 8.70 14.34 4.14
CA LEU A 111 7.40 14.84 4.62
C LEU A 111 6.90 15.99 3.74
N SER A 112 5.58 16.05 3.57
CA SER A 112 4.88 17.20 2.99
C SER A 112 4.20 18.02 4.10
N LEU A 113 3.88 19.28 3.81
CA LEU A 113 3.14 20.12 4.76
C LEU A 113 1.73 19.54 5.02
N ALA A 114 1.13 18.92 4.02
CA ALA A 114 -0.18 18.30 4.11
C ALA A 114 -0.21 17.15 5.13
N VAL A 115 0.75 16.21 5.07
CA VAL A 115 0.80 15.09 6.02
C VAL A 115 1.12 15.55 7.44
N VAL A 116 1.97 16.58 7.60
CA VAL A 116 2.24 17.18 8.90
C VAL A 116 0.97 17.83 9.47
N ARG A 117 0.27 18.63 8.66
CA ARG A 117 -1.02 19.23 9.05
C ARG A 117 -2.06 18.18 9.47
N TYR A 118 -2.20 17.09 8.68
CA TYR A 118 -3.09 15.99 9.05
C TYR A 118 -2.74 15.42 10.43
N ARG A 119 -1.46 15.13 10.65
CA ARG A 119 -0.98 14.52 11.90
C ARG A 119 -1.30 15.35 13.15
N ILE A 120 -1.11 16.67 13.09
CA ILE A 120 -1.24 17.56 14.22
C ILE A 120 -2.63 18.19 14.36
N HIS A 121 -3.53 17.96 13.40
CA HIS A 121 -4.89 18.47 13.47
C HIS A 121 -5.61 17.95 14.72
N GLY A 122 -6.11 18.86 15.55
CA GLY A 122 -6.83 18.53 16.78
C GLY A 122 -5.96 18.01 17.92
N ILE A 123 -4.62 18.08 17.84
CA ILE A 123 -3.73 17.69 18.94
C ILE A 123 -4.03 18.55 20.19
N HIS A 124 -4.16 17.92 21.34
CA HIS A 124 -4.45 18.59 22.62
C HIS A 124 -3.96 17.75 23.81
N LYS A 125 -3.98 18.32 25.00
CA LYS A 125 -3.86 17.56 26.26
C LYS A 125 -5.25 17.21 26.80
N ASN A 126 -5.41 15.98 27.29
CA ASN A 126 -6.59 15.58 28.02
C ASN A 126 -6.54 16.07 29.49
N SER A 127 -7.56 15.73 30.29
CA SER A 127 -7.63 16.07 31.73
C SER A 127 -6.46 15.58 32.57
N ASP A 128 -5.80 14.49 32.12
CA ASP A 128 -4.68 13.86 32.81
C ASP A 128 -3.32 14.42 32.34
N GLY A 129 -3.32 15.44 31.46
CA GLY A 129 -2.12 16.02 30.87
C GLY A 129 -1.45 15.19 29.79
N ILE A 130 -2.09 14.10 29.36
CA ILE A 130 -1.58 13.23 28.28
C ILE A 130 -1.88 13.85 26.91
N ILE A 131 -0.88 13.86 26.03
CA ILE A 131 -1.06 14.35 24.66
C ILE A 131 -1.94 13.37 23.89
N VAL A 132 -3.03 13.88 23.35
CA VAL A 132 -3.98 13.15 22.49
C VAL A 132 -3.81 13.62 21.05
N THR A 133 -3.62 12.67 20.17
CA THR A 133 -3.56 12.89 18.71
C THR A 133 -4.75 12.19 18.08
N PRO A 134 -5.81 12.91 17.70
CA PRO A 134 -6.98 12.32 17.06
C PRO A 134 -6.60 11.61 15.76
N ASN A 135 -5.73 12.22 14.97
CA ASN A 135 -5.28 11.71 13.68
C ASN A 135 -3.99 10.90 13.80
N ARG A 136 -4.01 9.67 13.32
CA ARG A 136 -2.91 8.72 13.39
C ARG A 136 -2.40 8.37 11.99
N ILE A 137 -1.13 7.99 11.94
CA ILE A 137 -0.46 7.59 10.70
C ILE A 137 0.18 6.23 10.91
N ILE A 138 -0.11 5.30 10.00
CA ILE A 138 0.73 4.12 9.75
C ILE A 138 1.58 4.44 8.52
N ALA A 139 2.89 4.61 8.72
CA ALA A 139 3.79 4.96 7.61
C ALA A 139 4.37 3.70 6.98
N LYS A 140 4.18 3.52 5.67
CA LYS A 140 4.68 2.39 4.89
C LYS A 140 6.02 2.77 4.24
N ILE A 141 7.10 2.11 4.62
CA ILE A 141 8.46 2.60 4.40
C ILE A 141 9.44 1.47 4.06
N SER A 142 10.29 1.70 3.03
CA SER A 142 11.35 0.81 2.60
C SER A 142 12.78 1.37 2.80
N ARG A 143 12.90 2.62 3.33
CA ARG A 143 14.18 3.36 3.47
C ARG A 143 14.35 3.96 4.85
N GLU A 144 15.58 3.88 5.40
CA GLU A 144 15.90 4.42 6.73
C GLU A 144 15.71 5.93 6.85
N GLU A 145 16.09 6.69 5.81
CA GLU A 145 15.98 8.14 5.79
C GLU A 145 14.52 8.59 5.87
N VAL A 146 13.61 7.87 5.21
CA VAL A 146 12.17 8.13 5.28
C VAL A 146 11.60 7.70 6.63
N ALA A 147 12.02 6.52 7.14
CA ALA A 147 11.64 6.06 8.47
C ALA A 147 12.02 7.06 9.56
N LYS A 148 13.21 7.67 9.46
CA LYS A 148 13.67 8.71 10.39
C LYS A 148 12.71 9.89 10.42
N HIS A 149 12.19 10.34 9.26
CA HIS A 149 11.22 11.44 9.22
C HIS A 149 9.92 11.10 9.95
N PHE A 150 9.38 9.89 9.76
CA PHE A 150 8.13 9.50 10.41
C PHE A 150 8.28 9.11 11.88
N LEU A 151 9.45 8.63 12.29
CA LEU A 151 9.76 8.29 13.68
C LEU A 151 10.26 9.50 14.50
N SER A 152 10.46 10.65 13.88
CA SER A 152 10.84 11.92 14.52
C SER A 152 9.64 12.84 14.67
N PRO A 153 9.72 13.88 15.52
CA PRO A 153 8.73 14.94 15.55
C PRO A 153 8.62 15.69 14.20
N PRO A 154 7.51 16.40 13.95
CA PRO A 154 7.39 17.28 12.78
C PRO A 154 8.56 18.27 12.70
N PRO A 155 9.11 18.53 11.47
CA PRO A 155 10.19 19.49 11.29
C PRO A 155 9.78 20.90 11.69
N GLU A 156 10.64 21.61 12.44
CA GLU A 156 10.41 23.00 12.91
C GLU A 156 10.02 23.96 11.78
N LYS A 157 10.65 23.83 10.61
CA LYS A 157 10.32 24.64 9.44
C LYS A 157 8.85 24.49 9.03
N MET A 158 8.30 23.28 9.12
CA MET A 158 6.91 22.99 8.75
C MET A 158 5.95 23.46 9.82
N LEU A 159 6.30 23.31 11.10
CA LEU A 159 5.50 23.84 12.22
C LEU A 159 5.40 25.38 12.13
N ASN A 160 6.53 26.07 11.92
CA ASN A 160 6.54 27.52 11.76
C ASN A 160 5.71 27.97 10.55
N GLN A 161 5.78 27.26 9.43
CA GLN A 161 4.96 27.57 8.27
C GLN A 161 3.45 27.42 8.56
N LEU A 162 3.04 26.40 9.30
CA LEU A 162 1.64 26.21 9.69
C LEU A 162 1.17 27.26 10.71
N LEU A 163 2.05 27.70 11.62
CA LEU A 163 1.81 28.81 12.54
C LEU A 163 1.61 30.15 11.80
N GLU A 164 2.53 30.49 10.87
CA GLU A 164 2.45 31.67 10.03
C GLU A 164 1.16 31.73 9.20
N GLN A 165 0.67 30.56 8.75
CA GLN A 165 -0.60 30.43 8.02
C GLN A 165 -1.83 30.45 8.94
N GLY A 166 -1.65 30.46 10.26
CA GLY A 166 -2.75 30.42 11.23
C GLY A 166 -3.52 29.10 11.24
N ILE A 167 -2.92 28.02 10.73
CA ILE A 167 -3.52 26.68 10.64
C ILE A 167 -3.45 25.95 11.99
N ILE A 168 -2.42 26.24 12.79
CA ILE A 168 -2.20 25.66 14.11
C ILE A 168 -1.92 26.77 15.12
N THR A 169 -2.13 26.48 16.41
CA THR A 169 -1.78 27.37 17.53
C THR A 169 -0.37 27.08 18.04
N ASP A 170 0.21 28.03 18.82
CA ASP A 170 1.49 27.84 19.52
C ASP A 170 1.45 26.61 20.43
N GLU A 171 0.34 26.38 21.13
CA GLU A 171 0.15 25.21 21.98
C GLU A 171 0.21 23.91 21.16
N GLN A 172 -0.47 23.86 20.04
CA GLN A 172 -0.45 22.68 19.15
C GLN A 172 0.96 22.43 18.61
N ALA A 173 1.70 23.46 18.24
CA ALA A 173 3.09 23.33 17.79
C ALA A 173 3.99 22.78 18.91
N GLU A 174 3.81 23.26 20.17
CA GLU A 174 4.58 22.77 21.31
C GLU A 174 4.28 21.30 21.63
N LEU A 175 3.02 20.87 21.52
CA LEU A 175 2.64 19.47 21.70
C LEU A 175 3.19 18.59 20.54
N ALA A 176 3.18 19.10 19.32
CA ALA A 176 3.68 18.38 18.16
C ALA A 176 5.18 18.04 18.25
N ARG A 177 6.00 18.87 18.90
CA ARG A 177 7.42 18.61 19.15
C ARG A 177 7.69 17.40 20.06
N GLN A 178 6.67 16.94 20.79
CA GLN A 178 6.76 15.88 21.78
C GLN A 178 6.28 14.51 21.26
N ILE A 179 5.81 14.44 20.02
CA ILE A 179 5.27 13.22 19.42
C ILE A 179 5.98 12.86 18.09
N PRO A 180 6.06 11.58 17.71
CA PRO A 180 6.50 11.22 16.39
C PRO A 180 5.42 11.55 15.34
N MET A 181 5.84 11.69 14.08
CA MET A 181 4.93 11.81 12.95
C MET A 181 4.04 10.57 12.79
N ALA A 182 4.54 9.38 13.13
CA ALA A 182 3.78 8.13 13.11
C ALA A 182 4.07 7.29 14.35
N GLU A 183 3.02 6.78 14.98
CA GLU A 183 3.16 5.79 16.06
C GLU A 183 3.42 4.39 15.53
N ASP A 184 3.07 4.14 14.29
CA ASP A 184 3.20 2.85 13.64
C ASP A 184 3.92 2.99 12.30
N VAL A 185 4.90 2.13 12.07
CA VAL A 185 5.67 2.09 10.82
C VAL A 185 5.65 0.67 10.27
N SER A 186 5.19 0.51 9.04
CA SER A 186 5.28 -0.75 8.31
C SER A 186 6.60 -0.78 7.53
N ALA A 187 7.55 -1.62 7.96
CA ALA A 187 8.74 -1.91 7.18
C ALA A 187 8.31 -2.68 5.92
N GLU A 188 8.28 -2.01 4.77
CA GLU A 188 7.83 -2.59 3.51
C GLU A 188 9.00 -3.22 2.77
N ALA A 189 9.12 -4.53 2.88
CA ALA A 189 10.08 -5.34 2.13
C ALA A 189 9.64 -5.53 0.67
N ASP A 190 10.25 -6.47 -0.05
CA ASP A 190 9.91 -6.79 -1.43
C ASP A 190 8.40 -7.04 -1.61
N SER A 191 7.74 -6.22 -2.43
CA SER A 191 6.29 -6.15 -2.58
C SER A 191 5.87 -5.83 -4.02
N GLY A 192 4.59 -5.99 -4.35
CA GLY A 192 4.01 -5.52 -5.61
C GLY A 192 3.84 -4.00 -5.63
N GLY A 193 3.91 -3.39 -6.81
CA GLY A 193 3.85 -1.94 -6.99
C GLY A 193 5.19 -1.27 -6.72
N HIS A 194 5.17 -0.05 -6.18
CA HIS A 194 6.40 0.65 -5.79
C HIS A 194 7.13 -0.15 -4.70
N THR A 195 8.37 -0.50 -4.96
CA THR A 195 9.20 -1.29 -4.04
C THR A 195 10.67 -1.03 -4.29
N ASP A 196 11.46 -1.04 -3.21
CA ASP A 196 12.94 -1.03 -3.29
C ASP A 196 13.51 -2.47 -3.29
N ASN A 197 12.67 -3.50 -3.39
CA ASN A 197 13.02 -4.92 -3.36
C ASN A 197 13.92 -5.30 -2.17
N ARG A 198 13.74 -4.63 -1.01
CA ARG A 198 14.57 -4.89 0.17
C ARG A 198 14.20 -6.22 0.83
N PRO A 199 15.20 -7.07 1.16
CA PRO A 199 14.91 -8.29 1.92
C PRO A 199 14.37 -7.97 3.32
N ALA A 200 13.29 -8.63 3.72
CA ALA A 200 12.64 -8.43 5.03
C ALA A 200 13.60 -8.66 6.20
N LEU A 201 14.48 -9.67 6.09
CA LEU A 201 15.45 -10.05 7.13
C LEU A 201 16.52 -9.00 7.40
N SER A 202 16.75 -8.05 6.49
CA SER A 202 17.66 -6.91 6.71
C SER A 202 16.91 -5.63 6.98
N LEU A 203 15.84 -5.36 6.25
CA LEU A 203 15.08 -4.12 6.41
C LEU A 203 14.44 -3.99 7.79
N PHE A 204 13.71 -5.02 8.24
CA PHE A 204 12.96 -4.96 9.49
C PHE A 204 13.85 -4.67 10.72
N PRO A 205 14.95 -5.41 10.98
CA PRO A 205 15.82 -5.12 12.12
C PRO A 205 16.52 -3.76 12.01
N THR A 206 16.78 -3.27 10.78
CA THR A 206 17.35 -1.94 10.56
C THR A 206 16.38 -0.85 11.02
N ILE A 207 15.09 -0.94 10.64
CA ILE A 207 14.06 0.01 11.06
C ILE A 207 13.81 -0.09 12.58
N CYS A 208 13.82 -1.29 13.17
CA CYS A 208 13.71 -1.46 14.62
C CYS A 208 14.87 -0.77 15.36
N SER A 209 16.10 -0.96 14.91
CA SER A 209 17.29 -0.31 15.52
C SER A 209 17.24 1.22 15.39
N LEU A 210 16.73 1.74 14.26
CA LEU A 210 16.51 3.17 14.09
C LEU A 210 15.43 3.69 15.07
N ARG A 211 14.30 3.00 15.19
CA ARG A 211 13.24 3.31 16.13
C ARG A 211 13.78 3.38 17.56
N ASP A 212 14.59 2.40 17.98
CA ASP A 212 15.15 2.35 19.34
C ASP A 212 16.07 3.53 19.63
N ARG A 213 16.91 3.93 18.66
CA ARG A 213 17.77 5.13 18.79
C ARG A 213 16.93 6.41 18.92
N LEU A 214 15.88 6.56 18.10
CA LEU A 214 15.01 7.74 18.13
C LEU A 214 14.14 7.74 19.40
N GLN A 215 13.69 6.60 19.88
CA GLN A 215 13.02 6.48 21.17
C GLN A 215 13.92 6.95 22.33
N GLN A 216 15.21 6.58 22.34
CA GLN A 216 16.16 7.07 23.33
C GLN A 216 16.40 8.58 23.20
N GLN A 217 16.45 9.11 21.97
CA GLN A 217 16.67 10.53 21.71
C GLN A 217 15.50 11.41 22.15
N TYR A 218 14.28 11.01 21.83
CA TYR A 218 13.07 11.85 22.04
C TYR A 218 12.29 11.45 23.28
N ASN A 219 12.52 10.27 23.84
CA ASN A 219 11.86 9.74 25.03
C ASN A 219 10.32 9.83 24.97
N TYR A 220 9.74 9.37 23.88
CA TYR A 220 8.29 9.36 23.70
C TYR A 220 7.59 8.55 24.81
N PRO A 221 6.40 9.00 25.28
CA PRO A 221 5.63 8.24 26.27
C PRO A 221 5.25 6.82 25.82
N VAL A 222 5.07 6.62 24.50
CA VAL A 222 4.77 5.34 23.88
C VAL A 222 5.80 5.09 22.77
N THR A 223 6.50 3.96 22.86
CA THR A 223 7.47 3.56 21.82
C THR A 223 6.75 3.28 20.50
N PRO A 224 7.17 3.89 19.37
CA PRO A 224 6.60 3.58 18.07
C PRO A 224 6.74 2.09 17.73
N ARG A 225 5.70 1.52 17.12
CA ARG A 225 5.64 0.10 16.78
C ARG A 225 6.04 -0.14 15.34
N ILE A 226 6.72 -1.25 15.09
CA ILE A 226 7.13 -1.63 13.74
C ILE A 226 6.38 -2.90 13.32
N GLY A 227 5.61 -2.80 12.24
CA GLY A 227 5.02 -3.92 11.53
C GLY A 227 5.85 -4.36 10.32
N LEU A 228 5.51 -5.50 9.74
CA LEU A 228 6.17 -5.98 8.53
C LEU A 228 5.18 -6.11 7.37
N ALA A 229 5.56 -5.52 6.24
CA ALA A 229 4.89 -5.61 4.95
C ALA A 229 5.86 -6.19 3.90
N GLY A 230 5.31 -6.69 2.80
CA GLY A 230 6.10 -7.35 1.75
C GLY A 230 6.48 -8.79 2.12
N GLY A 231 6.20 -9.72 1.22
CA GLY A 231 6.47 -11.14 1.45
C GLY A 231 5.48 -11.88 2.36
N ILE A 232 4.51 -11.22 2.98
CA ILE A 232 3.55 -11.83 3.91
C ILE A 232 2.40 -12.47 3.14
N ALA A 233 2.51 -13.77 2.88
CA ALA A 233 1.52 -14.50 2.08
C ALA A 233 1.30 -15.95 2.57
N THR A 234 2.09 -16.43 3.50
CA THR A 234 2.01 -17.81 4.03
C THR A 234 2.15 -17.82 5.55
N PRO A 235 1.68 -18.88 6.22
CA PRO A 235 1.90 -19.06 7.66
C PRO A 235 3.37 -18.97 8.07
N GLN A 236 4.28 -19.49 7.24
CA GLN A 236 5.71 -19.48 7.51
C GLN A 236 6.27 -18.05 7.52
N ALA A 237 5.91 -17.24 6.50
CA ALA A 237 6.33 -15.84 6.42
C ALA A 237 5.78 -15.03 7.61
N ALA A 238 4.51 -15.24 7.97
CA ALA A 238 3.87 -14.57 9.09
C ALA A 238 4.49 -14.97 10.44
N ALA A 239 4.77 -16.27 10.66
CA ALA A 239 5.44 -16.75 11.87
C ALA A 239 6.87 -16.21 11.99
N ALA A 240 7.61 -16.12 10.89
CA ALA A 240 8.95 -15.54 10.85
C ALA A 240 8.92 -14.04 11.19
N ALA A 241 8.00 -13.28 10.61
CA ALA A 241 7.83 -11.86 10.89
C ALA A 241 7.54 -11.60 12.39
N MET A 242 6.63 -12.38 12.97
CA MET A 242 6.32 -12.30 14.40
C MET A 242 7.50 -12.71 15.28
N ALA A 243 8.27 -13.73 14.86
CA ALA A 243 9.49 -14.14 15.58
C ALA A 243 10.58 -13.06 15.55
N MET A 244 10.62 -12.21 14.54
CA MET A 244 11.48 -11.02 14.48
C MET A 244 10.97 -9.86 15.36
N GLY A 245 9.75 -9.94 15.89
CA GLY A 245 9.15 -8.91 16.74
C GLY A 245 8.22 -7.93 16.00
N ALA A 246 7.69 -8.30 14.84
CA ALA A 246 6.70 -7.47 14.15
C ALA A 246 5.44 -7.29 15.02
N ALA A 247 5.07 -6.03 15.24
CA ALA A 247 3.88 -5.67 16.02
C ALA A 247 2.58 -6.08 15.32
N TYR A 248 2.58 -6.02 14.00
CA TYR A 248 1.47 -6.38 13.11
C TYR A 248 2.00 -6.78 11.72
N LEU A 249 1.15 -7.40 10.94
CA LEU A 249 1.44 -7.87 9.59
C LEU A 249 0.58 -7.14 8.56
N VAL A 250 1.18 -6.81 7.42
CA VAL A 250 0.48 -6.19 6.30
C VAL A 250 0.52 -7.10 5.08
N THR A 251 -0.63 -7.38 4.51
CA THR A 251 -0.80 -8.18 3.28
C THR A 251 -1.25 -7.29 2.13
N GLY A 252 -0.75 -7.53 0.93
CA GLY A 252 -1.06 -6.76 -0.29
C GLY A 252 -1.59 -7.65 -1.42
N THR A 253 -0.72 -8.22 -2.26
CA THR A 253 -1.09 -8.94 -3.49
C THR A 253 -2.07 -10.10 -3.25
N VAL A 254 -1.98 -10.80 -2.13
CA VAL A 254 -2.92 -11.87 -1.78
C VAL A 254 -4.34 -11.36 -1.59
N ASN A 255 -4.49 -10.13 -1.11
CA ASN A 255 -5.79 -9.47 -0.98
C ASN A 255 -6.33 -9.00 -2.33
N GLN A 256 -5.46 -8.55 -3.26
CA GLN A 256 -5.87 -8.24 -4.63
C GLN A 256 -6.48 -9.46 -5.34
N ALA A 257 -6.02 -10.66 -5.00
CA ALA A 257 -6.57 -11.92 -5.52
C ALA A 257 -7.89 -12.36 -4.85
N CYS A 258 -8.43 -11.58 -3.91
CA CYS A 258 -9.70 -11.86 -3.22
C CYS A 258 -10.89 -11.23 -3.96
N ILE A 259 -12.06 -11.80 -3.74
CA ILE A 259 -13.29 -11.36 -4.43
C ILE A 259 -13.75 -9.96 -4.03
N GLU A 260 -13.38 -9.49 -2.85
CA GLU A 260 -13.69 -8.14 -2.35
C GLU A 260 -12.79 -7.07 -2.95
N SER A 261 -11.73 -7.42 -3.70
CA SER A 261 -10.86 -6.42 -4.34
C SER A 261 -11.56 -5.71 -5.50
N GLY A 262 -11.21 -4.44 -5.72
CA GLY A 262 -11.71 -3.62 -6.82
C GLY A 262 -11.08 -3.95 -8.18
N THR A 263 -10.39 -5.06 -8.31
CA THR A 263 -9.86 -5.54 -9.59
C THR A 263 -10.83 -6.49 -10.29
N SER A 264 -10.64 -6.72 -11.59
CA SER A 264 -11.51 -7.61 -12.37
C SER A 264 -11.29 -9.09 -12.06
N ASP A 265 -12.30 -9.93 -12.37
CA ASP A 265 -12.20 -11.39 -12.29
C ASP A 265 -11.01 -11.92 -13.10
N MET A 266 -10.80 -11.35 -14.29
CA MET A 266 -9.69 -11.72 -15.15
C MET A 266 -8.33 -11.51 -14.47
N VAL A 267 -8.15 -10.41 -13.74
CA VAL A 267 -6.93 -10.15 -12.98
C VAL A 267 -6.81 -11.12 -11.80
N ARG A 268 -7.92 -11.42 -11.10
CA ARG A 268 -7.92 -12.40 -10.00
C ARG A 268 -7.52 -13.80 -10.48
N GLU A 269 -7.99 -14.22 -11.64
CA GLU A 269 -7.58 -15.49 -12.29
C GLU A 269 -6.09 -15.46 -12.65
N MET A 270 -5.60 -14.38 -13.27
CA MET A 270 -4.16 -14.23 -13.59
C MET A 270 -3.30 -14.31 -12.32
N LEU A 271 -3.74 -13.68 -11.23
CA LEU A 271 -3.04 -13.75 -9.94
C LEU A 271 -3.09 -15.15 -9.32
N ALA A 272 -4.20 -15.90 -9.50
CA ALA A 272 -4.32 -17.27 -9.01
C ALA A 272 -3.37 -18.25 -9.71
N ASP A 273 -2.99 -17.97 -10.96
CA ASP A 273 -2.06 -18.76 -11.75
C ASP A 273 -0.58 -18.33 -11.58
N THR A 274 -0.32 -17.25 -10.80
CA THR A 274 1.01 -16.66 -10.66
C THR A 274 1.95 -17.57 -9.87
N ARG A 275 3.20 -17.72 -10.37
CA ARG A 275 4.32 -18.34 -9.67
C ARG A 275 5.28 -17.27 -9.16
N GLN A 276 6.17 -17.63 -8.24
CA GLN A 276 7.12 -16.70 -7.64
C GLN A 276 7.98 -15.95 -8.68
N ALA A 277 8.40 -16.63 -9.76
CA ALA A 277 9.21 -16.03 -10.81
C ALA A 277 8.42 -15.23 -11.85
N ASP A 278 7.09 -15.12 -11.74
CA ASP A 278 6.24 -14.47 -12.74
C ASP A 278 6.08 -12.96 -12.53
N VAL A 279 7.01 -12.34 -11.84
CA VAL A 279 7.07 -10.89 -11.60
C VAL A 279 8.25 -10.25 -12.32
N ALA A 280 8.13 -8.96 -12.61
CA ALA A 280 9.18 -8.16 -13.23
C ALA A 280 9.07 -6.71 -12.79
N MET A 281 10.18 -5.96 -12.85
CA MET A 281 10.19 -4.52 -12.70
C MET A 281 9.78 -3.84 -14.01
N ALA A 282 9.03 -2.76 -13.89
CA ALA A 282 8.57 -1.96 -15.03
C ALA A 282 8.49 -0.48 -14.63
N PRO A 283 8.70 0.46 -15.56
CA PRO A 283 8.61 1.90 -15.26
C PRO A 283 7.26 2.29 -14.65
N ALA A 284 7.32 3.07 -13.58
CA ALA A 284 6.15 3.62 -12.90
C ALA A 284 5.54 4.78 -13.71
N ALA A 285 4.22 4.88 -13.76
CA ALA A 285 3.55 5.96 -14.51
C ALA A 285 3.72 7.34 -13.87
N ASP A 286 3.66 7.40 -12.54
CA ASP A 286 3.73 8.63 -11.74
C ASP A 286 5.14 9.21 -11.61
N MET A 287 6.15 8.36 -11.64
CA MET A 287 7.57 8.72 -11.51
C MET A 287 8.40 8.31 -12.74
N PHE A 288 7.77 8.30 -13.92
CA PHE A 288 8.37 7.82 -15.17
C PHE A 288 9.64 8.58 -15.56
N GLU A 289 9.59 9.91 -15.49
CA GLU A 289 10.73 10.78 -15.86
C GLU A 289 11.91 10.60 -14.88
N MET A 290 11.64 10.15 -13.65
CA MET A 290 12.66 9.90 -12.62
C MET A 290 13.28 8.49 -12.74
N GLY A 291 12.74 7.62 -13.60
CA GLY A 291 13.21 6.25 -13.77
C GLY A 291 12.91 5.33 -12.58
N VAL A 292 11.84 5.61 -11.84
CA VAL A 292 11.38 4.75 -10.76
C VAL A 292 10.57 3.60 -11.35
N ASP A 293 10.78 2.41 -10.82
CA ASP A 293 10.10 1.20 -11.25
C ASP A 293 9.05 0.72 -10.25
N VAL A 294 8.10 -0.07 -10.76
CA VAL A 294 7.10 -0.83 -10.01
C VAL A 294 7.22 -2.32 -10.30
N GLN A 295 6.95 -3.17 -9.29
CA GLN A 295 6.93 -4.61 -9.48
C GLN A 295 5.54 -5.07 -9.95
N VAL A 296 5.50 -5.75 -11.09
CA VAL A 296 4.28 -6.14 -11.79
C VAL A 296 4.31 -7.61 -12.21
N LEU A 297 3.13 -8.16 -12.44
CA LEU A 297 2.97 -9.47 -13.07
C LEU A 297 3.47 -9.41 -14.54
N LYS A 298 4.28 -10.38 -14.94
CA LYS A 298 4.70 -10.57 -16.35
C LYS A 298 3.99 -11.73 -17.04
N ARG A 299 3.43 -12.68 -16.28
CA ARG A 299 2.73 -13.82 -16.85
C ARG A 299 1.36 -13.42 -17.41
N GLY A 300 1.08 -13.78 -18.66
CA GLY A 300 -0.20 -13.53 -19.31
C GLY A 300 -0.43 -12.08 -19.78
N THR A 301 0.58 -11.22 -19.68
CA THR A 301 0.60 -9.85 -20.18
C THR A 301 1.97 -9.50 -20.77
N MET A 302 2.03 -8.50 -21.62
CA MET A 302 3.28 -7.94 -22.18
C MET A 302 3.59 -6.55 -21.57
N PHE A 303 2.86 -6.13 -20.54
CA PHE A 303 2.98 -4.78 -20.01
C PHE A 303 4.42 -4.42 -19.64
N SER A 304 5.12 -5.24 -18.85
CA SER A 304 6.49 -4.94 -18.40
C SER A 304 7.46 -4.71 -19.56
N MET A 305 7.38 -5.54 -20.63
CA MET A 305 8.21 -5.39 -21.83
C MET A 305 7.85 -4.10 -22.60
N ARG A 306 6.55 -3.80 -22.72
CA ARG A 306 6.07 -2.59 -23.41
C ARG A 306 6.43 -1.33 -22.66
N ALA A 307 6.27 -1.31 -21.34
CA ALA A 307 6.67 -0.20 -20.48
C ALA A 307 8.19 0.07 -20.55
N ALA A 308 9.00 -1.00 -20.50
CA ALA A 308 10.46 -0.89 -20.67
C ALA A 308 10.83 -0.30 -22.03
N LYS A 309 10.13 -0.72 -23.12
CA LYS A 309 10.37 -0.17 -24.46
C LYS A 309 9.98 1.31 -24.55
N LEU A 310 8.89 1.73 -23.94
CA LEU A 310 8.51 3.15 -23.88
C LEU A 310 9.58 3.98 -23.14
N TYR A 311 10.10 3.45 -22.02
CA TYR A 311 11.16 4.13 -21.28
C TYR A 311 12.49 4.17 -22.04
N GLU A 312 12.85 3.12 -22.77
CA GLU A 312 14.02 3.10 -23.66
C GLU A 312 13.90 4.22 -24.72
N LEU A 313 12.76 4.29 -25.43
CA LEU A 313 12.50 5.32 -26.44
C LEU A 313 12.50 6.71 -25.83
N TYR A 314 11.92 6.89 -24.64
CA TYR A 314 11.98 8.14 -23.91
C TYR A 314 13.43 8.57 -23.63
N ARG A 315 14.29 7.65 -23.21
CA ARG A 315 15.70 7.99 -22.93
C ARG A 315 16.50 8.34 -24.19
N GLN A 316 16.22 7.68 -25.30
CA GLN A 316 16.99 7.79 -26.54
C GLN A 316 16.59 8.98 -27.41
N ASN A 317 15.38 9.51 -27.28
CA ASN A 317 14.83 10.55 -28.16
C ASN A 317 14.52 11.82 -27.38
N SER A 318 14.61 12.98 -28.01
CA SER A 318 14.30 14.27 -27.37
C SER A 318 12.83 14.66 -27.50
N CYS A 319 12.11 14.12 -28.48
CA CYS A 319 10.67 14.33 -28.70
C CYS A 319 10.04 13.13 -29.41
N LEU A 320 8.71 13.15 -29.60
CA LEU A 320 7.99 12.10 -30.33
C LEU A 320 8.40 12.02 -31.82
N ASP A 321 8.78 13.13 -32.42
CA ASP A 321 9.14 13.20 -33.84
C ASP A 321 10.52 12.63 -34.12
N ASP A 322 11.39 12.53 -33.12
CA ASP A 322 12.72 11.91 -33.22
C ASP A 322 12.63 10.35 -33.23
N ILE A 323 11.47 9.80 -32.88
CA ILE A 323 11.28 8.35 -32.85
C ILE A 323 11.31 7.80 -34.30
N PRO A 324 12.16 6.80 -34.61
CA PRO A 324 12.23 6.20 -35.94
C PRO A 324 10.86 5.74 -36.45
N ALA A 325 10.57 6.01 -37.72
CA ALA A 325 9.23 5.78 -38.31
C ALA A 325 8.68 4.37 -38.07
N GLY A 326 9.51 3.33 -38.16
CA GLY A 326 9.09 1.95 -37.91
C GLY A 326 8.75 1.69 -36.44
N GLU A 327 9.46 2.30 -35.47
CA GLU A 327 9.13 2.22 -34.05
C GLU A 327 7.84 3.00 -33.76
N ARG A 328 7.69 4.20 -34.34
CA ARG A 328 6.47 4.99 -34.23
C ARG A 328 5.23 4.23 -34.72
N GLU A 329 5.33 3.63 -35.92
CA GLU A 329 4.24 2.81 -36.47
C GLU A 329 3.88 1.63 -35.55
N LYS A 330 4.88 0.97 -34.96
CA LYS A 330 4.67 -0.10 -33.99
C LYS A 330 3.99 0.38 -32.71
N LEU A 331 4.37 1.54 -32.17
CA LEU A 331 3.71 2.17 -31.02
C LEU A 331 2.24 2.44 -31.33
N GLU A 332 1.96 3.10 -32.45
CA GLU A 332 0.61 3.47 -32.86
C GLU A 332 -0.29 2.25 -33.10
N LYS A 333 0.21 1.20 -33.77
CA LYS A 333 -0.59 -0.01 -34.08
C LYS A 333 -0.75 -0.94 -32.88
N THR A 334 0.30 -1.13 -32.06
CA THR A 334 0.35 -2.23 -31.10
C THR A 334 0.14 -1.78 -29.67
N PHE A 335 0.71 -0.64 -29.27
CA PHE A 335 0.63 -0.13 -27.88
C PHE A 335 -0.60 0.74 -27.69
N PHE A 336 -0.62 1.89 -28.38
CA PHE A 336 -1.69 2.87 -28.22
C PHE A 336 -2.96 2.49 -28.98
N ARG A 337 -2.82 1.81 -30.13
CA ARG A 337 -3.90 1.49 -31.10
C ARG A 337 -4.59 2.76 -31.62
N ALA A 338 -3.84 3.83 -31.68
CA ALA A 338 -4.24 5.13 -32.19
C ALA A 338 -2.99 5.92 -32.63
N PRO A 339 -3.10 6.88 -33.57
CA PRO A 339 -2.03 7.82 -33.87
C PRO A 339 -1.57 8.57 -32.62
N LEU A 340 -0.25 8.80 -32.47
CA LEU A 340 0.28 9.50 -31.29
C LEU A 340 -0.26 10.90 -31.10
N ASN A 341 -0.67 11.57 -32.18
CA ASN A 341 -1.31 12.88 -32.12
C ASN A 341 -2.69 12.81 -31.45
N ASP A 342 -3.46 11.75 -31.72
CA ASP A 342 -4.78 11.54 -31.09
C ASP A 342 -4.62 11.18 -29.62
N VAL A 343 -3.59 10.37 -29.30
CA VAL A 343 -3.21 10.05 -27.91
C VAL A 343 -2.85 11.33 -27.16
N TRP A 344 -2.05 12.20 -27.76
CA TRP A 344 -1.73 13.50 -27.16
C TRP A 344 -2.99 14.35 -26.96
N SER A 345 -3.86 14.45 -27.94
CA SER A 345 -5.11 15.23 -27.82
C SER A 345 -5.95 14.76 -26.62
N THR A 346 -6.11 13.45 -26.45
CA THR A 346 -6.84 12.87 -25.32
C THR A 346 -6.12 13.14 -23.99
N THR A 347 -4.79 12.95 -23.96
CA THR A 347 -3.96 13.17 -22.78
C THR A 347 -3.96 14.64 -22.35
N ARG A 348 -3.88 15.56 -23.33
CA ARG A 348 -3.98 17.01 -23.13
C ARG A 348 -5.31 17.39 -22.46
N ASN A 349 -6.42 16.89 -22.96
CA ASN A 349 -7.75 17.16 -22.40
C ASN A 349 -7.88 16.65 -20.96
N TYR A 350 -7.30 15.49 -20.64
CA TYR A 350 -7.27 14.96 -19.29
C TYR A 350 -6.48 15.90 -18.35
N PHE A 351 -5.30 16.36 -18.74
CA PHE A 351 -4.49 17.24 -17.89
C PHE A 351 -5.04 18.67 -17.80
N LEU A 352 -5.74 19.17 -18.82
CA LEU A 352 -6.44 20.46 -18.72
C LEU A 352 -7.45 20.49 -17.59
N GLN A 353 -8.09 19.34 -17.29
CA GLN A 353 -9.06 19.23 -16.19
C GLN A 353 -8.38 18.95 -14.83
N ARG A 354 -7.25 18.29 -14.83
CA ARG A 354 -6.59 17.83 -13.61
C ARG A 354 -5.44 18.71 -13.13
N ASP A 355 -4.54 19.08 -14.00
CA ASP A 355 -3.39 19.98 -13.75
C ASP A 355 -2.97 20.68 -15.06
N PRO A 356 -3.56 21.84 -15.37
CA PRO A 356 -3.26 22.59 -16.61
C PRO A 356 -1.78 22.92 -16.78
N ARG A 357 -1.01 23.05 -15.68
CA ARG A 357 0.44 23.34 -15.71
C ARG A 357 1.24 22.27 -16.47
N GLN A 358 0.76 21.01 -16.47
CA GLN A 358 1.38 19.93 -17.25
C GLN A 358 1.27 20.19 -18.74
N VAL A 359 0.14 20.72 -19.19
CA VAL A 359 -0.10 21.07 -20.60
C VAL A 359 0.76 22.27 -20.99
N GLU A 360 0.79 23.32 -20.17
CA GLU A 360 1.62 24.51 -20.41
C GLU A 360 3.11 24.15 -20.51
N ARG A 361 3.58 23.23 -19.67
CA ARG A 361 4.94 22.72 -19.75
C ARG A 361 5.17 21.90 -21.02
N ALA A 362 4.24 21.00 -21.37
CA ALA A 362 4.36 20.15 -22.55
C ALA A 362 4.38 20.95 -23.88
N GLU A 363 3.70 22.10 -23.94
CA GLU A 363 3.71 23.00 -25.10
C GLU A 363 5.08 23.69 -25.30
N ARG A 364 5.91 23.79 -24.26
CA ARG A 364 7.25 24.39 -24.29
C ARG A 364 8.38 23.35 -24.25
N ASP A 365 8.10 22.15 -23.79
CA ASP A 365 9.05 21.06 -23.59
C ASP A 365 8.55 19.78 -24.31
N PRO A 366 9.00 19.54 -25.57
CA PRO A 366 8.60 18.36 -26.32
C PRO A 366 8.98 17.02 -25.66
N LYS A 367 10.02 17.03 -24.82
CA LYS A 367 10.41 15.88 -24.02
C LYS A 367 9.36 15.55 -22.97
N HIS A 368 8.85 16.57 -22.29
CA HIS A 368 7.77 16.41 -21.33
C HIS A 368 6.45 15.95 -22.00
N LEU A 369 6.14 16.49 -23.19
CA LEU A 369 5.02 16.02 -23.99
C LEU A 369 5.13 14.50 -24.25
N MET A 370 6.29 14.03 -24.70
CA MET A 370 6.55 12.60 -24.93
C MET A 370 6.38 11.80 -23.63
N ALA A 371 6.85 12.30 -22.49
CA ALA A 371 6.66 11.67 -21.19
C ALA A 371 5.16 11.52 -20.85
N LEU A 372 4.35 12.56 -21.03
CA LEU A 372 2.91 12.53 -20.77
C LEU A 372 2.18 11.52 -21.67
N VAL A 373 2.53 11.44 -22.96
CA VAL A 373 1.97 10.45 -23.89
C VAL A 373 2.31 9.02 -23.42
N PHE A 374 3.55 8.75 -23.03
CA PHE A 374 3.95 7.41 -22.56
C PHE A 374 3.32 7.07 -21.21
N ARG A 375 3.27 8.02 -20.28
CA ARG A 375 2.59 7.87 -18.98
C ARG A 375 1.10 7.58 -19.15
N SER A 376 0.44 8.12 -20.18
CA SER A 376 -0.97 7.82 -20.46
C SER A 376 -1.20 6.33 -20.71
N TYR A 377 -0.33 5.65 -21.47
CA TYR A 377 -0.38 4.21 -21.66
C TYR A 377 -0.22 3.45 -20.34
N LEU A 378 0.81 3.81 -19.55
CA LEU A 378 1.07 3.16 -18.26
C LEU A 378 -0.11 3.32 -17.29
N GLY A 379 -0.70 4.52 -17.23
CA GLY A 379 -1.87 4.80 -16.39
C GLY A 379 -3.13 4.04 -16.84
N GLN A 380 -3.36 3.98 -18.16
CA GLN A 380 -4.47 3.23 -18.76
C GLN A 380 -4.33 1.72 -18.56
N ALA A 381 -3.10 1.19 -18.54
CA ALA A 381 -2.85 -0.23 -18.39
C ALA A 381 -3.41 -0.81 -17.08
N THR A 382 -3.37 -0.06 -15.98
CA THR A 382 -4.04 -0.45 -14.74
C THR A 382 -5.56 -0.31 -14.84
N HIS A 383 -6.04 0.74 -15.52
CA HIS A 383 -7.47 0.95 -15.71
C HIS A 383 -8.10 -0.21 -16.53
N TRP A 384 -7.48 -0.60 -17.64
CA TRP A 384 -7.94 -1.76 -18.42
C TRP A 384 -7.95 -3.06 -17.61
N ALA A 385 -6.92 -3.27 -16.76
CA ALA A 385 -6.85 -4.42 -15.88
C ALA A 385 -8.01 -4.44 -14.86
N ASN A 386 -8.26 -3.33 -14.18
CA ASN A 386 -9.33 -3.23 -13.18
C ASN A 386 -10.72 -3.34 -13.83
N ALA A 387 -10.89 -2.77 -15.03
CA ALA A 387 -12.14 -2.87 -15.77
C ALA A 387 -12.36 -4.26 -16.43
N GLY A 388 -11.32 -5.09 -16.52
CA GLY A 388 -11.40 -6.39 -17.20
C GLY A 388 -11.57 -6.29 -18.72
N ASP A 389 -10.98 -5.27 -19.35
CA ASP A 389 -11.03 -5.09 -20.81
C ASP A 389 -10.25 -6.19 -21.52
N ALA A 390 -10.98 -7.26 -21.92
CA ALA A 390 -10.39 -8.42 -22.60
C ALA A 390 -9.62 -8.05 -23.87
N THR A 391 -9.99 -6.97 -24.56
CA THR A 391 -9.29 -6.53 -25.78
C THR A 391 -7.90 -6.00 -25.47
N ARG A 392 -7.66 -5.54 -24.24
CA ARG A 392 -6.41 -4.97 -23.71
C ARG A 392 -5.67 -5.91 -22.75
N LYS A 393 -6.04 -7.19 -22.64
CA LYS A 393 -5.43 -8.14 -21.70
C LYS A 393 -3.90 -8.16 -21.78
N MET A 394 -3.34 -8.07 -22.98
CA MET A 394 -1.87 -8.05 -23.19
C MET A 394 -1.21 -6.75 -22.70
N ASP A 395 -2.00 -5.73 -22.37
CA ASP A 395 -1.54 -4.44 -21.87
C ASP A 395 -1.76 -4.30 -20.36
N PHE A 396 -2.33 -5.28 -19.67
CA PHE A 396 -2.69 -5.19 -18.25
C PHE A 396 -1.46 -4.96 -17.39
N GLN A 397 -1.46 -3.85 -16.66
CA GLN A 397 -0.56 -3.63 -15.53
C GLN A 397 -1.23 -4.18 -14.27
N VAL A 398 -0.67 -5.25 -13.73
CA VAL A 398 -1.13 -5.86 -12.48
C VAL A 398 0.00 -5.79 -11.48
N TRP A 399 -0.15 -5.02 -10.42
CA TRP A 399 0.85 -4.94 -9.35
C TRP A 399 0.89 -6.26 -8.60
N CYS A 400 2.06 -6.88 -8.55
CA CYS A 400 2.21 -8.22 -8.02
C CYS A 400 3.62 -8.42 -7.47
N GLY A 401 3.74 -8.85 -6.23
CA GLY A 401 4.99 -9.29 -5.64
C GLY A 401 5.17 -10.82 -5.70
N PRO A 402 6.39 -11.33 -5.49
CA PRO A 402 6.70 -12.78 -5.54
C PRO A 402 5.95 -13.60 -4.49
N ALA A 403 5.51 -12.96 -3.43
CA ALA A 403 4.69 -13.56 -2.38
C ALA A 403 3.40 -14.22 -2.90
N MET A 404 2.84 -13.72 -4.02
CA MET A 404 1.66 -14.33 -4.64
C MET A 404 1.93 -15.77 -5.07
N GLY A 405 3.09 -16.04 -5.67
CA GLY A 405 3.49 -17.38 -6.04
C GLY A 405 3.65 -18.31 -4.83
N ALA A 406 4.19 -17.80 -3.72
CA ALA A 406 4.29 -18.57 -2.49
C ALA A 406 2.90 -18.90 -1.90
N PHE A 407 1.95 -17.96 -1.96
CA PHE A 407 0.56 -18.19 -1.56
C PHE A 407 -0.10 -19.27 -2.41
N ASN A 408 0.04 -19.18 -3.73
CA ASN A 408 -0.54 -20.16 -4.67
C ASN A 408 0.03 -21.56 -4.48
N GLU A 409 1.33 -21.67 -4.18
CA GLU A 409 1.96 -22.96 -3.88
C GLU A 409 1.41 -23.56 -2.57
N TRP A 410 1.28 -22.73 -1.51
CA TRP A 410 0.73 -23.16 -0.23
C TRP A 410 -0.76 -23.61 -0.34
N THR A 411 -1.52 -22.97 -1.23
CA THR A 411 -2.96 -23.23 -1.38
C THR A 411 -3.33 -24.18 -2.50
N ARG A 412 -2.34 -24.75 -3.22
CA ARG A 412 -2.50 -25.52 -4.47
C ARG A 412 -3.57 -26.60 -4.38
N ASP A 413 -3.54 -27.43 -3.37
CA ASP A 413 -4.44 -28.58 -3.20
C ASP A 413 -5.56 -28.32 -2.18
N THR A 414 -5.96 -27.06 -2.05
CA THR A 414 -6.98 -26.62 -1.09
C THR A 414 -8.12 -25.88 -1.79
N PHE A 415 -9.20 -25.61 -1.05
CA PHE A 415 -10.32 -24.81 -1.58
C PHE A 415 -9.92 -23.38 -1.98
N LEU A 416 -8.83 -22.81 -1.40
CA LEU A 416 -8.31 -21.50 -1.76
C LEU A 416 -7.50 -21.50 -3.07
N HIS A 417 -7.30 -22.64 -3.71
CA HIS A 417 -6.71 -22.70 -5.06
C HIS A 417 -7.54 -21.89 -6.06
N GLN A 418 -8.86 -22.03 -5.98
CA GLN A 418 -9.79 -21.32 -6.85
C GLN A 418 -9.95 -19.85 -6.41
N SER A 419 -9.80 -18.90 -7.36
CA SER A 419 -9.90 -17.45 -7.12
C SER A 419 -11.23 -17.05 -6.46
N ASN A 420 -12.34 -17.65 -6.87
CA ASN A 420 -13.69 -17.36 -6.36
C ASN A 420 -13.92 -17.78 -4.88
N ASN A 421 -13.06 -18.62 -4.33
CA ASN A 421 -13.13 -19.00 -2.92
C ASN A 421 -12.28 -18.09 -2.01
N ARG A 422 -11.49 -17.19 -2.61
CA ARG A 422 -10.60 -16.29 -1.87
C ARG A 422 -11.38 -15.11 -1.35
N ARG A 423 -11.75 -15.18 -0.07
CA ARG A 423 -12.31 -14.07 0.69
C ARG A 423 -11.23 -13.47 1.58
N VAL A 424 -11.13 -12.14 1.61
CA VAL A 424 -10.03 -11.42 2.29
C VAL A 424 -9.90 -11.82 3.76
N VAL A 425 -11.01 -11.96 4.48
CA VAL A 425 -11.01 -12.40 5.89
C VAL A 425 -10.52 -13.84 6.02
N CYS A 426 -11.00 -14.75 5.17
CA CYS A 426 -10.59 -16.16 5.19
C CYS A 426 -9.09 -16.31 4.89
N VAL A 427 -8.59 -15.60 3.89
CA VAL A 427 -7.16 -15.61 3.52
C VAL A 427 -6.29 -15.13 4.69
N ASN A 428 -6.60 -13.97 5.25
CA ASN A 428 -5.80 -13.37 6.33
C ASN A 428 -5.88 -14.18 7.64
N LEU A 429 -7.06 -14.72 7.98
CA LEU A 429 -7.21 -15.61 9.14
C LEU A 429 -6.41 -16.90 8.97
N ASN A 430 -6.38 -17.51 7.79
CA ASN A 430 -5.60 -18.72 7.55
C ASN A 430 -4.10 -18.49 7.68
N ILE A 431 -3.60 -17.37 7.14
CA ILE A 431 -2.20 -16.98 7.30
C ILE A 431 -1.86 -16.81 8.79
N LEU A 432 -2.70 -16.10 9.54
CA LEU A 432 -2.47 -15.84 10.96
C LEU A 432 -2.62 -17.10 11.81
N PHE A 433 -3.64 -17.92 11.56
CA PHE A 433 -3.88 -19.17 12.27
C PHE A 433 -2.72 -20.14 12.09
N GLY A 434 -2.32 -20.38 10.84
CA GLY A 434 -1.17 -21.24 10.55
C GLY A 434 0.13 -20.70 11.16
N ALA A 435 0.33 -19.39 11.21
CA ALA A 435 1.47 -18.77 11.90
C ALA A 435 1.45 -19.03 13.41
N ALA A 436 0.28 -18.97 14.05
CA ALA A 436 0.13 -19.28 15.47
C ALA A 436 0.43 -20.76 15.76
N VAL A 437 -0.05 -21.66 14.89
CA VAL A 437 0.24 -23.12 14.98
C VAL A 437 1.75 -23.37 14.88
N LEU A 438 2.42 -22.78 13.87
CA LEU A 438 3.87 -22.91 13.68
C LEU A 438 4.65 -22.35 14.86
N THR A 439 4.28 -21.19 15.36
CA THR A 439 4.93 -20.56 16.52
C THR A 439 4.82 -21.45 17.74
N ARG A 440 3.63 -22.04 18.00
CA ARG A 440 3.43 -22.98 19.11
C ARG A 440 4.26 -24.24 18.93
N ALA A 441 4.23 -24.84 17.75
CA ALA A 441 5.00 -26.05 17.44
C ALA A 441 6.50 -25.80 17.61
N ASN A 442 7.02 -24.69 17.13
CA ASN A 442 8.43 -24.32 17.27
C ASN A 442 8.83 -24.09 18.74
N THR A 443 7.94 -23.51 19.56
CA THR A 443 8.16 -23.37 20.99
C THR A 443 8.28 -24.76 21.66
N LEU A 444 7.35 -25.68 21.37
CA LEU A 444 7.38 -27.03 21.92
C LEU A 444 8.63 -27.80 21.50
N ARG A 445 9.02 -27.72 20.23
CA ARG A 445 10.26 -28.32 19.70
C ARG A 445 11.51 -27.83 20.43
N ARG A 446 11.59 -26.50 20.70
CA ARG A 446 12.70 -25.91 21.49
C ARG A 446 12.75 -26.45 22.92
N HIS A 447 11.62 -26.89 23.47
CA HIS A 447 11.54 -27.56 24.77
C HIS A 447 11.73 -29.09 24.67
N GLY A 448 12.22 -29.63 23.56
CA GLY A 448 12.50 -31.04 23.37
C GLY A 448 11.30 -31.93 23.05
N ILE A 449 10.12 -31.35 22.82
CA ILE A 449 8.93 -32.11 22.45
C ILE A 449 8.97 -32.40 20.95
N ALA A 450 8.99 -33.68 20.57
CA ALA A 450 8.93 -34.10 19.18
C ALA A 450 7.53 -33.86 18.60
N ILE A 451 7.44 -33.02 17.57
CA ILE A 451 6.21 -32.80 16.79
C ILE A 451 6.57 -33.01 15.33
N GLY A 452 5.90 -33.97 14.69
CA GLY A 452 6.05 -34.23 13.26
C GLY A 452 5.54 -33.04 12.41
N SER A 453 6.21 -32.73 11.31
CA SER A 453 5.78 -31.68 10.40
C SER A 453 4.46 -32.05 9.68
N ALA A 454 4.19 -33.34 9.47
CA ALA A 454 2.95 -33.84 8.87
C ALA A 454 1.71 -33.72 9.78
N GLU A 455 1.92 -33.47 11.08
CA GLU A 455 0.85 -33.37 12.08
C GLU A 455 0.37 -31.93 12.30
N LEU A 456 0.99 -30.93 11.63
CA LEU A 456 0.63 -29.54 11.84
C LEU A 456 -0.49 -29.11 10.88
N PRO A 457 -1.64 -28.65 11.39
CA PRO A 457 -2.77 -28.18 10.56
C PRO A 457 -2.48 -26.76 10.02
N ILE A 458 -1.51 -26.63 9.13
CA ILE A 458 -1.18 -25.36 8.47
C ILE A 458 -1.78 -25.23 7.07
N SER A 459 -2.44 -26.26 6.56
CA SER A 459 -3.24 -26.18 5.34
C SER A 459 -4.46 -25.29 5.59
N PRO A 460 -4.89 -24.51 4.58
CA PRO A 460 -6.09 -23.68 4.70
C PRO A 460 -7.34 -24.47 5.13
N ILE A 461 -8.06 -23.93 6.10
CA ILE A 461 -9.34 -24.42 6.61
C ILE A 461 -10.39 -23.31 6.52
N THR A 462 -11.67 -23.68 6.60
CA THR A 462 -12.75 -22.69 6.53
C THR A 462 -12.72 -21.73 7.72
N THR A 463 -13.28 -20.54 7.55
CA THR A 463 -13.39 -19.56 8.64
C THR A 463 -14.14 -20.13 9.85
N ASP A 464 -15.15 -20.99 9.63
CA ASP A 464 -15.92 -21.58 10.72
C ASP A 464 -15.10 -22.62 11.48
N GLN A 465 -14.29 -23.43 10.79
CA GLN A 465 -13.33 -24.33 11.44
C GLN A 465 -12.29 -23.53 12.26
N ILE A 466 -11.79 -22.41 11.75
CA ILE A 466 -10.90 -21.54 12.55
C ILE A 466 -11.61 -21.06 13.82
N LYS A 467 -12.87 -20.62 13.71
CA LYS A 467 -13.67 -20.17 14.87
C LYS A 467 -13.86 -21.27 15.90
N GLU A 468 -14.02 -22.53 15.49
CA GLU A 468 -14.11 -23.67 16.41
C GLU A 468 -12.83 -23.81 17.24
N TYR A 469 -11.64 -23.70 16.62
CA TYR A 469 -10.36 -23.71 17.33
C TYR A 469 -10.14 -22.51 18.26
N LEU A 470 -10.90 -21.43 18.10
CA LEU A 470 -10.77 -20.21 18.90
C LEU A 470 -11.81 -20.07 20.02
N ARG A 471 -12.76 -21.01 20.12
CA ARG A 471 -13.82 -21.02 21.15
C ARG A 471 -13.37 -21.57 22.49
N ASP A 472 -12.20 -22.21 22.55
CA ASP A 472 -11.53 -22.71 23.75
C ASP A 472 -10.47 -21.68 24.23
#